data_2b3a0d044c1ebd7014d2d86cfac2a8d7
#
_entry.id   2b3a0d044c1ebd7014d2d86cfac2a8d7
#
_cell.length_a   1.000
_cell.length_b   1.000
_cell.length_c   1.000
_cell.angle_alpha   90.00
_cell.angle_beta   90.00
_cell.angle_gamma   90.00
#
_symmetry.space_group_name_H-M   'P 1'
#
loop_
_entity.id
_entity.type
_entity.pdbx_description
1 polymer ?
#
loop_
_entity_poly.entity_id
_entity_poly.type
_entity_poly.pdbx_seq_one_letter_code
_entity_poly.pdbx_strand_id
1 'polypeptide(L)'
;KELKKENSGEIFAYTVSAGENQLSFATLDEVETFLGRLKEEQDTDNRFEIEFKKETDHQEGMLLANLKEAGVSEKTEDSADAGIAQQLGIYLSDAQENPGENNYETGILSMEFAQDVEVFTNLVAADTLTDIDAAVEEVTKEKETNKIYEIQPGDCLSVIAQEHDTSVAAIIALNGLSGEDAVISAGEELILSVPQPDISLRISEGVVYEEDYTAEPEIVPNDSWYTTDE
;
A
#
# COMPACT_ATOMS: atom_id res chain seq x y z
N LYS A 1 46.06 -38.56 -2.57
CA LYS A 1 45.56 -37.17 -2.34
C LYS A 1 44.06 -37.24 -2.24
N GLU A 2 43.58 -37.36 -1.00
CA GLU A 2 42.16 -37.23 -0.68
C GLU A 2 41.76 -35.77 -0.90
N LEU A 3 40.87 -35.55 -1.84
CA LEU A 3 40.13 -34.30 -1.97
C LEU A 3 39.22 -34.22 -0.74
N LYS A 4 39.57 -33.41 0.24
CA LYS A 4 38.62 -32.94 1.25
C LYS A 4 37.48 -32.26 0.47
N LYS A 5 36.33 -32.89 0.43
CA LYS A 5 35.07 -32.22 0.18
C LYS A 5 34.91 -31.19 1.32
N GLU A 6 35.22 -29.95 1.05
CA GLU A 6 34.71 -28.87 1.86
C GLU A 6 33.20 -28.94 1.70
N ASN A 7 32.55 -29.32 2.77
CA ASN A 7 31.12 -29.16 2.95
C ASN A 7 30.93 -27.62 2.94
N SER A 8 30.61 -27.05 1.79
CA SER A 8 30.06 -25.72 1.75
C SER A 8 28.75 -25.82 2.53
N GLY A 9 28.67 -25.17 3.67
CA GLY A 9 27.47 -25.19 4.51
C GLY A 9 26.33 -24.37 3.89
N GLU A 10 26.15 -24.50 2.58
CA GLU A 10 25.08 -23.89 1.81
C GLU A 10 23.83 -24.75 1.91
N ILE A 11 22.71 -24.09 2.12
CA ILE A 11 21.37 -24.66 2.20
C ILE A 11 20.44 -23.96 1.23
N PHE A 12 19.40 -24.65 0.77
CA PHE A 12 18.30 -24.01 0.09
C PHE A 12 17.50 -23.18 1.08
N ALA A 13 17.25 -21.92 0.74
CA ALA A 13 16.47 -20.99 1.53
C ALA A 13 15.46 -20.25 0.66
N TYR A 14 14.44 -19.72 1.29
CA TYR A 14 13.50 -18.78 0.70
C TYR A 14 13.97 -17.37 1.01
N THR A 15 14.23 -16.59 -0.02
CA THR A 15 14.65 -15.20 0.12
C THR A 15 13.51 -14.28 -0.22
N VAL A 16 13.18 -13.40 0.71
CA VAL A 16 12.25 -12.30 0.54
C VAL A 16 13.04 -11.08 0.11
N SER A 17 12.69 -10.49 -1.02
CA SER A 17 13.24 -9.24 -1.53
C SER A 17 12.18 -8.14 -1.43
N ALA A 18 12.51 -7.07 -0.74
CA ALA A 18 11.68 -5.88 -0.63
C ALA A 18 12.57 -4.65 -0.52
N GLY A 19 12.41 -3.72 -1.45
CA GLY A 19 13.31 -2.58 -1.55
C GLY A 19 14.76 -3.00 -1.80
N GLU A 20 15.68 -2.55 -0.95
CA GLU A 20 17.10 -2.90 -1.05
C GLU A 20 17.50 -4.15 -0.23
N ASN A 21 16.56 -4.67 0.59
CA ASN A 21 16.83 -5.78 1.49
C ASN A 21 16.51 -7.13 0.89
N GLN A 22 17.34 -8.11 1.25
CA GLN A 22 17.12 -9.52 0.98
C GLN A 22 17.28 -10.31 2.28
N LEU A 23 16.19 -10.94 2.72
CA LEU A 23 16.11 -11.69 3.95
C LEU A 23 15.86 -13.16 3.63
N SER A 24 16.68 -14.06 4.18
CA SER A 24 16.62 -15.50 3.86
C SER A 24 16.10 -16.30 5.04
N PHE A 25 15.13 -17.17 4.77
CA PHE A 25 14.46 -18.04 5.74
C PHE A 25 14.60 -19.50 5.32
N ALA A 26 14.62 -20.42 6.27
CA ALA A 26 14.81 -21.85 5.99
C ALA A 26 13.59 -22.48 5.31
N THR A 27 12.39 -22.00 5.59
CA THR A 27 11.13 -22.56 5.11
C THR A 27 10.17 -21.49 4.61
N LEU A 28 9.21 -21.87 3.75
CA LEU A 28 8.14 -20.99 3.31
C LEU A 28 7.22 -20.59 4.48
N ASP A 29 7.01 -21.50 5.44
CA ASP A 29 6.21 -21.23 6.64
C ASP A 29 6.83 -20.11 7.50
N GLU A 30 8.18 -20.00 7.54
CA GLU A 30 8.87 -18.90 8.20
C GLU A 30 8.65 -17.58 7.44
N VAL A 31 8.66 -17.59 6.10
CA VAL A 31 8.31 -16.43 5.28
C VAL A 31 6.87 -15.99 5.54
N GLU A 32 5.92 -16.93 5.57
CA GLU A 32 4.52 -16.64 5.85
C GLU A 32 4.34 -16.06 7.26
N THR A 33 5.05 -16.63 8.25
CA THR A 33 5.05 -16.12 9.63
C THR A 33 5.62 -14.71 9.70
N PHE A 34 6.74 -14.45 9.02
CA PHE A 34 7.37 -13.13 8.94
C PHE A 34 6.41 -12.09 8.35
N LEU A 35 5.83 -12.37 7.16
CA LEU A 35 4.89 -11.47 6.51
C LEU A 35 3.59 -11.31 7.32
N GLY A 36 3.14 -12.38 7.97
CA GLY A 36 2.00 -12.35 8.88
C GLY A 36 2.19 -11.39 10.05
N ARG A 37 3.39 -11.35 10.63
CA ARG A 37 3.74 -10.42 11.71
C ARG A 37 3.67 -8.95 11.30
N LEU A 38 3.97 -8.63 10.03
CA LEU A 38 3.90 -7.25 9.54
C LEU A 38 2.48 -6.71 9.52
N LYS A 39 1.47 -7.58 9.33
CA LYS A 39 0.06 -7.18 9.34
C LYS A 39 -0.62 -7.25 10.70
N GLU A 40 -0.02 -7.95 11.69
CA GLU A 40 -0.66 -8.32 12.95
C GLU A 40 -1.18 -7.13 13.76
N GLU A 41 -0.47 -6.01 13.75
CA GLU A 41 -0.91 -4.78 14.44
C GLU A 41 -2.14 -4.13 13.81
N GLN A 42 -2.30 -4.28 12.51
CA GLN A 42 -3.38 -3.66 11.73
C GLN A 42 -4.56 -4.61 11.51
N ASP A 43 -4.29 -5.91 11.35
CA ASP A 43 -5.28 -6.96 11.12
C ASP A 43 -5.59 -7.73 12.41
N THR A 44 -6.14 -7.03 13.40
CA THR A 44 -6.45 -7.60 14.73
C THR A 44 -7.45 -8.75 14.68
N ASP A 45 -8.34 -8.75 13.71
CA ASP A 45 -9.37 -9.77 13.51
C ASP A 45 -8.89 -10.93 12.61
N ASN A 46 -7.65 -10.85 12.13
CA ASN A 46 -7.02 -11.81 11.23
C ASN A 46 -7.87 -12.09 9.97
N ARG A 47 -8.39 -11.03 9.37
CA ARG A 47 -9.24 -11.07 8.17
C ARG A 47 -8.45 -11.30 6.89
N PHE A 48 -7.16 -11.01 6.88
CA PHE A 48 -6.32 -11.10 5.69
C PHE A 48 -5.29 -12.22 5.82
N GLU A 49 -5.12 -12.99 4.74
CA GLU A 49 -4.16 -14.09 4.63
C GLU A 49 -3.06 -13.73 3.61
N ILE A 50 -1.86 -14.29 3.83
CA ILE A 50 -0.77 -14.18 2.86
C ILE A 50 -1.05 -15.13 1.70
N GLU A 51 -1.00 -14.62 0.47
CA GLU A 51 -1.11 -15.40 -0.75
C GLU A 51 0.14 -15.23 -1.60
N PHE A 52 0.70 -16.33 -2.08
CA PHE A 52 1.83 -16.32 -3.00
C PHE A 52 1.35 -16.56 -4.43
N LYS A 53 1.45 -15.55 -5.28
CA LYS A 53 1.07 -15.63 -6.71
C LYS A 53 2.31 -15.81 -7.58
N LYS A 54 2.21 -16.70 -8.59
CA LYS A 54 3.18 -16.78 -9.67
C LYS A 54 2.86 -15.70 -10.68
N GLU A 55 3.78 -14.79 -10.88
CA GLU A 55 3.69 -13.86 -12.00
C GLU A 55 4.33 -14.48 -13.26
N THR A 56 3.63 -14.36 -14.37
CA THR A 56 4.08 -14.91 -15.67
C THR A 56 5.17 -14.06 -16.33
N ASP A 57 5.36 -12.83 -15.87
CA ASP A 57 6.29 -11.85 -16.46
C ASP A 57 7.65 -11.78 -15.75
N HIS A 58 7.79 -12.44 -14.59
CA HIS A 58 9.02 -12.50 -13.80
C HIS A 58 9.77 -13.83 -14.01
N GLN A 59 11.01 -13.90 -13.57
CA GLN A 59 11.86 -15.08 -13.71
C GLN A 59 11.20 -16.36 -13.18
N GLU A 60 11.38 -17.49 -13.87
CA GLU A 60 10.87 -18.79 -13.41
C GLU A 60 11.32 -19.09 -11.97
N GLY A 61 10.33 -19.27 -11.08
CA GLY A 61 10.58 -19.60 -9.67
C GLY A 61 10.41 -18.44 -8.68
N MET A 62 10.03 -17.25 -9.14
CA MET A 62 9.69 -16.11 -8.30
C MET A 62 8.20 -16.11 -7.98
N LEU A 63 7.86 -15.78 -6.75
CA LEU A 63 6.50 -15.61 -6.24
C LEU A 63 6.36 -14.17 -5.75
N LEU A 64 5.21 -13.56 -5.97
CA LEU A 64 4.83 -12.30 -5.37
C LEU A 64 3.93 -12.56 -4.16
N ALA A 65 4.30 -12.01 -3.00
CA ALA A 65 3.47 -12.11 -1.81
C ALA A 65 2.42 -11.00 -1.81
N ASN A 66 1.16 -11.39 -1.63
CA ASN A 66 0.02 -10.50 -1.57
C ASN A 66 -0.78 -10.76 -0.30
N LEU A 67 -1.64 -9.82 0.07
CA LEU A 67 -2.64 -9.96 1.10
C LEU A 67 -4.01 -10.12 0.44
N LYS A 68 -4.79 -11.09 0.88
CA LYS A 68 -6.17 -11.29 0.44
C LYS A 68 -7.08 -11.54 1.63
N GLU A 69 -8.34 -11.17 1.50
CA GLU A 69 -9.34 -11.44 2.53
C GLU A 69 -9.58 -12.95 2.71
N ALA A 70 -9.49 -13.44 3.95
CA ALA A 70 -9.65 -14.84 4.29
C ALA A 70 -11.06 -15.33 3.94
N GLY A 71 -11.14 -16.51 3.30
CA GLY A 71 -12.42 -17.12 2.90
C GLY A 71 -13.02 -16.60 1.59
N VAL A 72 -12.45 -15.59 0.96
CA VAL A 72 -12.83 -15.16 -0.39
C VAL A 72 -12.08 -16.02 -1.41
N SER A 73 -12.75 -17.04 -1.94
CA SER A 73 -12.24 -17.81 -3.09
C SER A 73 -12.27 -16.92 -4.32
N GLU A 74 -11.12 -16.60 -4.90
CA GLU A 74 -11.08 -16.05 -6.25
C GLU A 74 -11.80 -17.00 -7.20
N LYS A 75 -13.00 -16.64 -7.63
CA LYS A 75 -13.54 -17.19 -8.87
C LYS A 75 -12.71 -16.56 -9.96
N THR A 76 -11.82 -17.38 -10.51
CA THR A 76 -11.05 -17.09 -11.70
C THR A 76 -11.87 -16.28 -12.68
N GLU A 77 -11.28 -15.17 -13.11
CA GLU A 77 -11.18 -14.70 -14.46
C GLU A 77 -11.64 -13.30 -14.81
N ASP A 78 -10.72 -12.68 -15.52
CA ASP A 78 -10.93 -11.69 -16.58
C ASP A 78 -11.88 -10.54 -16.28
N SER A 79 -11.44 -9.69 -15.44
CA SER A 79 -11.55 -8.24 -15.58
C SER A 79 -11.54 -7.55 -14.21
N ALA A 80 -10.66 -6.59 -14.04
CA ALA A 80 -10.67 -5.64 -12.92
C ALA A 80 -12.05 -4.93 -12.77
N ASP A 81 -12.86 -4.93 -13.83
CA ASP A 81 -14.24 -4.45 -13.85
C ASP A 81 -15.24 -5.35 -13.12
N ALA A 82 -14.98 -6.68 -13.02
CA ALA A 82 -15.94 -7.60 -12.40
C ALA A 82 -15.94 -7.48 -10.87
N GLY A 83 -14.79 -7.20 -10.26
CA GLY A 83 -14.67 -7.00 -8.81
C GLY A 83 -15.42 -5.76 -8.32
N ILE A 84 -15.26 -4.65 -9.03
CA ILE A 84 -15.95 -3.38 -8.74
C ILE A 84 -17.46 -3.52 -8.98
N ALA A 85 -17.86 -4.19 -10.07
CA ALA A 85 -19.26 -4.43 -10.38
C ALA A 85 -19.94 -5.36 -9.37
N GLN A 86 -19.21 -6.31 -8.79
CA GLN A 86 -19.74 -7.22 -7.77
C GLN A 86 -19.86 -6.53 -6.41
N GLN A 87 -18.89 -5.72 -6.00
CA GLN A 87 -19.01 -4.86 -4.81
C GLN A 87 -20.14 -3.85 -4.97
N LEU A 88 -20.23 -3.15 -6.10
CA LEU A 88 -21.36 -2.27 -6.41
C LEU A 88 -22.71 -3.03 -6.46
N GLY A 89 -22.72 -4.28 -6.92
CA GLY A 89 -23.91 -5.14 -6.96
C GLY A 89 -24.42 -5.49 -5.56
N ILE A 90 -23.53 -5.75 -4.61
CA ILE A 90 -23.88 -5.99 -3.21
C ILE A 90 -24.46 -4.71 -2.60
N TYR A 91 -23.82 -3.56 -2.77
CA TYR A 91 -24.35 -2.26 -2.31
C TYR A 91 -25.72 -1.92 -2.91
N LEU A 92 -25.94 -2.22 -4.19
CA LEU A 92 -27.22 -1.95 -4.86
C LEU A 92 -28.33 -2.93 -4.43
N SER A 93 -28.00 -4.18 -4.10
CA SER A 93 -28.98 -5.16 -3.63
C SER A 93 -29.44 -4.84 -2.20
N ASP A 94 -28.52 -4.47 -1.31
CA ASP A 94 -28.86 -4.09 0.07
C ASP A 94 -29.64 -2.77 0.13
N ALA A 95 -29.31 -1.81 -0.73
CA ALA A 95 -30.05 -0.56 -0.85
C ALA A 95 -31.48 -0.74 -1.37
N GLN A 96 -31.76 -1.83 -2.11
CA GLN A 96 -33.13 -2.18 -2.57
C GLN A 96 -33.97 -2.91 -1.53
N GLU A 97 -33.32 -3.69 -0.64
CA GLU A 97 -34.03 -4.44 0.40
C GLU A 97 -34.34 -3.61 1.64
N ASN A 98 -33.55 -2.59 1.95
CA ASN A 98 -33.75 -1.69 3.09
C ASN A 98 -33.49 -0.22 2.72
N PRO A 99 -34.45 0.47 2.07
CA PRO A 99 -34.27 1.87 1.71
C PRO A 99 -34.36 2.79 2.94
N GLY A 100 -33.36 2.79 3.80
CA GLY A 100 -33.30 3.57 5.03
C GLY A 100 -32.18 3.18 5.98
N GLU A 101 -31.59 2.02 5.80
CA GLU A 101 -30.34 1.63 6.48
C GLU A 101 -29.24 1.58 5.44
N ASN A 102 -28.47 2.66 5.35
CA ASN A 102 -27.23 2.66 4.61
C ASN A 102 -26.24 1.75 5.37
N ASN A 103 -26.16 0.50 4.97
CA ASN A 103 -25.25 -0.47 5.54
C ASN A 103 -23.86 -0.25 4.90
N TYR A 104 -23.20 0.84 5.31
CA TYR A 104 -21.81 1.09 4.90
C TYR A 104 -20.89 0.13 5.66
N GLU A 105 -20.08 -0.63 4.94
CA GLU A 105 -19.01 -1.38 5.58
C GLU A 105 -18.02 -0.39 6.21
N THR A 106 -17.85 -0.51 7.51
CA THR A 106 -16.89 0.28 8.30
C THR A 106 -15.71 -0.58 8.72
N GLY A 107 -14.58 0.04 8.91
CA GLY A 107 -13.33 -0.64 9.24
C GLY A 107 -12.46 -0.90 8.02
N ILE A 108 -11.53 -1.84 8.12
CA ILE A 108 -10.57 -2.13 7.04
C ILE A 108 -11.30 -2.83 5.88
N LEU A 109 -11.34 -2.18 4.72
CA LEU A 109 -11.95 -2.70 3.50
C LEU A 109 -10.95 -3.50 2.65
N SER A 110 -9.70 -3.05 2.60
CA SER A 110 -8.62 -3.75 1.91
C SER A 110 -7.28 -3.50 2.60
N MET A 111 -6.40 -4.45 2.45
CA MET A 111 -5.03 -4.38 2.94
C MET A 111 -4.11 -4.99 1.88
N GLU A 112 -3.03 -4.30 1.55
CA GLU A 112 -2.03 -4.76 0.59
C GLU A 112 -0.62 -4.31 1.02
N PHE A 113 0.40 -4.99 0.54
CA PHE A 113 1.76 -4.48 0.66
C PHE A 113 1.91 -3.26 -0.26
N ALA A 114 2.48 -2.18 0.26
CA ALA A 114 2.69 -0.96 -0.53
C ALA A 114 3.84 -1.08 -1.53
N GLN A 115 4.74 -2.05 -1.30
CA GLN A 115 5.87 -2.41 -2.14
C GLN A 115 5.69 -3.84 -2.66
N ASP A 116 6.29 -4.15 -3.82
CA ASP A 116 6.35 -5.51 -4.32
C ASP A 116 7.24 -6.35 -3.41
N VAL A 117 6.67 -7.41 -2.84
CA VAL A 117 7.36 -8.35 -1.97
C VAL A 117 7.59 -9.64 -2.74
N GLU A 118 8.80 -9.79 -3.25
CA GLU A 118 9.18 -10.96 -4.05
C GLU A 118 9.76 -12.06 -3.17
N VAL A 119 9.38 -13.30 -3.45
CA VAL A 119 9.87 -14.49 -2.76
C VAL A 119 10.44 -15.48 -3.77
N PHE A 120 11.69 -15.85 -3.60
CA PHE A 120 12.37 -16.82 -4.47
C PHE A 120 13.25 -17.77 -3.67
N THR A 121 13.64 -18.88 -4.29
CA THR A 121 14.54 -19.85 -3.67
C THR A 121 15.95 -19.70 -4.20
N ASN A 122 16.93 -19.72 -3.29
CA ASN A 122 18.35 -19.69 -3.63
C ASN A 122 19.17 -20.54 -2.67
N LEU A 123 20.47 -20.71 -2.98
CA LEU A 123 21.45 -21.33 -2.10
C LEU A 123 22.13 -20.22 -1.30
N VAL A 124 22.03 -20.33 0.04
CA VAL A 124 22.65 -19.38 0.96
C VAL A 124 23.54 -20.13 1.97
N ALA A 125 24.47 -19.45 2.57
CA ALA A 125 25.20 -20.01 3.70
C ALA A 125 24.27 -20.14 4.90
N ALA A 126 24.36 -21.24 5.63
CA ALA A 126 23.41 -21.53 6.73
C ALA A 126 23.44 -20.48 7.87
N ASP A 127 24.53 -19.75 8.00
CA ASP A 127 24.71 -18.65 8.96
C ASP A 127 24.14 -17.31 8.49
N THR A 128 23.62 -17.23 7.24
CA THR A 128 22.97 -16.03 6.70
C THR A 128 21.44 -16.08 6.83
N LEU A 129 20.88 -17.12 7.45
CA LEU A 129 19.45 -17.15 7.74
C LEU A 129 19.10 -16.04 8.72
N THR A 130 17.97 -15.37 8.45
CA THR A 130 17.49 -14.24 9.23
C THR A 130 16.47 -14.74 10.27
N ASP A 131 16.62 -14.25 11.50
CA ASP A 131 15.61 -14.44 12.54
C ASP A 131 14.37 -13.62 12.24
N ILE A 132 13.17 -14.16 12.51
CA ILE A 132 11.90 -13.51 12.15
C ILE A 132 11.74 -12.15 12.84
N ASP A 133 12.06 -12.08 14.15
CA ASP A 133 11.89 -10.83 14.91
C ASP A 133 12.86 -9.76 14.41
N ALA A 134 14.10 -10.15 14.12
CA ALA A 134 15.10 -9.27 13.53
C ALA A 134 14.71 -8.82 12.10
N ALA A 135 14.10 -9.70 11.32
CA ALA A 135 13.60 -9.38 9.99
C ALA A 135 12.49 -8.33 10.02
N VAL A 136 11.52 -8.49 10.93
CA VAL A 136 10.42 -7.53 11.12
C VAL A 136 10.98 -6.16 11.50
N GLU A 137 11.89 -6.09 12.49
CA GLU A 137 12.51 -4.84 12.91
C GLU A 137 13.27 -4.16 11.76
N GLU A 138 13.99 -4.94 10.94
CA GLU A 138 14.80 -4.40 9.85
C GLU A 138 13.95 -3.80 8.73
N VAL A 139 12.86 -4.46 8.30
CA VAL A 139 12.03 -4.00 7.18
C VAL A 139 11.02 -2.93 7.55
N THR A 140 10.65 -2.83 8.83
CA THR A 140 9.74 -1.79 9.34
C THR A 140 10.46 -0.51 9.75
N LYS A 141 11.78 -0.57 9.84
CA LYS A 141 12.59 0.60 10.15
C LYS A 141 12.57 1.59 9.00
N GLU A 142 12.26 2.84 9.33
CA GLU A 142 12.32 3.94 8.37
C GLU A 142 13.75 4.17 7.89
N LYS A 143 13.91 4.22 6.57
CA LYS A 143 15.16 4.51 5.86
C LYS A 143 14.91 5.63 4.88
N GLU A 144 15.89 6.48 4.67
CA GLU A 144 15.83 7.52 3.65
C GLU A 144 15.82 6.87 2.25
N THR A 145 14.68 6.94 1.58
CA THR A 145 14.46 6.36 0.24
C THR A 145 14.16 7.46 -0.77
N ASN A 146 14.77 7.35 -1.94
CA ASN A 146 14.52 8.29 -3.02
C ASN A 146 13.21 7.93 -3.76
N LYS A 147 12.30 8.90 -3.85
CA LYS A 147 11.02 8.80 -4.55
C LYS A 147 10.94 9.87 -5.63
N ILE A 148 10.43 9.51 -6.79
CA ILE A 148 10.11 10.48 -7.85
C ILE A 148 8.73 11.07 -7.56
N TYR A 149 8.66 12.40 -7.55
CA TYR A 149 7.43 13.16 -7.38
C TYR A 149 7.19 14.05 -8.60
N GLU A 150 6.02 13.95 -9.21
CA GLU A 150 5.60 14.83 -10.29
C GLU A 150 4.93 16.08 -9.71
N ILE A 151 5.51 17.26 -10.01
CA ILE A 151 5.05 18.55 -9.49
C ILE A 151 3.63 18.84 -9.99
N GLN A 152 2.75 19.15 -9.05
CA GLN A 152 1.36 19.51 -9.33
C GLN A 152 1.18 21.02 -9.49
N PRO A 153 0.13 21.47 -10.19
CA PRO A 153 -0.17 22.89 -10.29
C PRO A 153 -0.46 23.51 -8.92
N GLY A 154 0.34 24.51 -8.54
CA GLY A 154 0.23 25.20 -7.26
C GLY A 154 1.25 24.77 -6.21
N ASP A 155 2.08 23.76 -6.51
CA ASP A 155 3.13 23.32 -5.63
C ASP A 155 4.24 24.37 -5.44
N CYS A 156 4.84 24.32 -4.26
CA CYS A 156 6.11 24.99 -3.98
C CYS A 156 6.99 24.06 -3.13
N LEU A 157 8.31 24.27 -3.16
CA LEU A 157 9.27 23.40 -2.48
C LEU A 157 8.99 23.21 -0.99
N SER A 158 8.49 24.24 -0.31
CA SER A 158 8.18 24.17 1.13
C SER A 158 6.95 23.31 1.44
N VAL A 159 5.91 23.34 0.58
CA VAL A 159 4.72 22.49 0.72
C VAL A 159 5.07 21.05 0.42
N ILE A 160 5.76 20.80 -0.70
CA ILE A 160 6.23 19.45 -1.06
C ILE A 160 7.08 18.85 0.08
N ALA A 161 8.02 19.63 0.62
CA ALA A 161 8.88 19.17 1.72
C ALA A 161 8.07 18.80 2.97
N GLN A 162 7.05 19.59 3.31
CA GLN A 162 6.20 19.35 4.47
C GLN A 162 5.28 18.12 4.26
N GLU A 163 4.69 17.96 3.08
CA GLU A 163 3.77 16.87 2.78
C GLU A 163 4.47 15.50 2.66
N HIS A 164 5.77 15.53 2.38
CA HIS A 164 6.57 14.31 2.19
C HIS A 164 7.61 14.07 3.27
N ASP A 165 7.48 14.71 4.44
CA ASP A 165 8.38 14.55 5.60
C ASP A 165 9.88 14.68 5.24
N THR A 166 10.18 15.59 4.32
CA THR A 166 11.56 15.88 3.88
C THR A 166 11.91 17.35 4.10
N SER A 167 13.09 17.77 3.71
CA SER A 167 13.51 19.17 3.82
C SER A 167 13.70 19.82 2.45
N VAL A 168 13.42 21.13 2.37
CA VAL A 168 13.70 21.93 1.15
C VAL A 168 15.16 21.82 0.75
N ALA A 169 16.08 21.80 1.74
CA ALA A 169 17.50 21.64 1.49
C ALA A 169 17.85 20.27 0.85
N ALA A 170 17.20 19.19 1.28
CA ALA A 170 17.36 17.87 0.67
C ALA A 170 16.85 17.85 -0.78
N ILE A 171 15.67 18.43 -1.03
CA ILE A 171 15.11 18.54 -2.39
C ILE A 171 16.07 19.32 -3.30
N ILE A 172 16.58 20.44 -2.85
CA ILE A 172 17.54 21.26 -3.62
C ILE A 172 18.81 20.46 -3.95
N ALA A 173 19.36 19.77 -2.95
CA ALA A 173 20.60 19.01 -3.12
C ALA A 173 20.44 17.83 -4.09
N LEU A 174 19.33 17.08 -3.99
CA LEU A 174 19.05 15.92 -4.83
C LEU A 174 18.77 16.29 -6.30
N ASN A 175 18.15 17.44 -6.50
CA ASN A 175 17.75 17.87 -7.85
C ASN A 175 18.67 18.92 -8.47
N GLY A 176 19.73 19.33 -7.78
CA GLY A 176 20.66 20.34 -8.28
C GLY A 176 20.01 21.71 -8.50
N LEU A 177 19.00 22.05 -7.70
CA LEU A 177 18.30 23.33 -7.79
C LEU A 177 19.19 24.49 -7.30
N SER A 178 18.93 25.68 -7.81
CA SER A 178 19.74 26.86 -7.51
C SER A 178 19.60 27.43 -6.09
N GLY A 179 18.52 27.07 -5.39
CA GLY A 179 18.19 27.53 -4.04
C GLY A 179 16.71 27.38 -3.71
N GLU A 180 16.31 27.89 -2.54
CA GLU A 180 14.92 27.80 -2.04
C GLU A 180 13.91 28.53 -2.96
N ASP A 181 14.37 29.57 -3.66
CA ASP A 181 13.59 30.35 -4.62
C ASP A 181 13.64 29.77 -6.05
N ALA A 182 14.12 28.54 -6.22
CA ALA A 182 14.16 27.90 -7.54
C ALA A 182 12.74 27.78 -8.10
N VAL A 183 12.59 28.16 -9.37
CA VAL A 183 11.32 28.00 -10.09
C VAL A 183 11.15 26.54 -10.45
N ILE A 184 10.06 25.94 -10.01
CA ILE A 184 9.61 24.60 -10.37
C ILE A 184 8.34 24.69 -11.22
N SER A 185 8.15 23.76 -12.15
CA SER A 185 7.01 23.78 -13.07
C SER A 185 6.18 22.50 -12.91
N ALA A 186 4.85 22.66 -12.95
CA ALA A 186 3.95 21.50 -12.94
C ALA A 186 4.26 20.54 -14.10
N GLY A 187 4.30 19.25 -13.82
CA GLY A 187 4.66 18.19 -14.74
C GLY A 187 6.17 17.89 -14.80
N GLU A 188 7.02 18.65 -14.11
CA GLU A 188 8.43 18.27 -13.91
C GLU A 188 8.56 17.27 -12.77
N GLU A 189 9.59 16.42 -12.80
CA GLU A 189 9.88 15.42 -11.78
C GLU A 189 10.91 15.94 -10.79
N LEU A 190 10.67 15.70 -9.50
CA LEU A 190 11.61 15.93 -8.41
C LEU A 190 11.97 14.61 -7.75
N ILE A 191 13.22 14.45 -7.37
CA ILE A 191 13.67 13.38 -6.49
C ILE A 191 13.52 13.87 -5.06
N LEU A 192 12.71 13.16 -4.27
CA LEU A 192 12.53 13.41 -2.85
C LEU A 192 13.25 12.31 -2.05
N SER A 193 13.95 12.67 -0.98
CA SER A 193 14.37 11.72 0.04
C SER A 193 13.30 11.70 1.11
N VAL A 194 12.63 10.56 1.27
CA VAL A 194 11.52 10.39 2.21
C VAL A 194 11.83 9.23 3.15
N PRO A 195 11.50 9.34 4.44
CA PRO A 195 11.59 8.21 5.35
C PRO A 195 10.52 7.19 4.97
N GLN A 196 10.96 5.99 4.62
CA GLN A 196 10.06 4.90 4.24
C GLN A 196 10.64 3.55 4.70
N PRO A 197 9.83 2.65 5.28
CA PRO A 197 10.23 1.28 5.53
C PRO A 197 10.32 0.48 4.23
N ASP A 198 11.12 -0.60 4.23
CA ASP A 198 11.25 -1.46 3.07
C ASP A 198 9.96 -2.23 2.75
N ILE A 199 9.19 -2.57 3.79
CA ILE A 199 7.84 -3.13 3.66
C ILE A 199 6.88 -2.30 4.51
N SER A 200 5.82 -1.83 3.89
CA SER A 200 4.70 -1.15 4.55
C SER A 200 3.36 -1.67 4.04
N LEU A 201 2.30 -1.40 4.79
CA LEU A 201 0.94 -1.78 4.41
C LEU A 201 0.19 -0.56 3.89
N ARG A 202 -0.53 -0.76 2.79
CA ARG A 202 -1.55 0.18 2.32
C ARG A 202 -2.90 -0.35 2.76
N ILE A 203 -3.63 0.44 3.54
CA ILE A 203 -4.90 0.07 4.12
C ILE A 203 -5.97 1.04 3.60
N SER A 204 -7.09 0.49 3.12
CA SER A 204 -8.27 1.27 2.80
C SER A 204 -9.32 1.03 3.88
N GLU A 205 -9.82 2.10 4.49
CA GLU A 205 -10.82 2.04 5.55
C GLU A 205 -12.12 2.70 5.13
N GLY A 206 -13.22 2.03 5.44
CA GLY A 206 -14.55 2.62 5.39
C GLY A 206 -14.88 3.34 6.68
N VAL A 207 -15.17 4.63 6.60
CA VAL A 207 -15.63 5.43 7.74
C VAL A 207 -16.97 6.07 7.43
N VAL A 208 -17.90 6.07 8.40
CA VAL A 208 -19.15 6.80 8.31
C VAL A 208 -18.99 8.08 9.12
N TYR A 209 -19.27 9.21 8.50
CA TYR A 209 -19.35 10.48 9.17
C TYR A 209 -20.72 11.10 8.98
N GLU A 210 -21.25 11.72 10.03
CA GLU A 210 -22.46 12.52 9.96
C GLU A 210 -22.09 13.95 9.64
N GLU A 211 -22.59 14.46 8.52
CA GLU A 211 -22.44 15.87 8.16
C GLU A 211 -23.78 16.58 8.44
N ASP A 212 -23.76 17.59 9.32
CA ASP A 212 -24.89 18.47 9.56
C ASP A 212 -25.09 19.35 8.31
N TYR A 213 -25.90 18.86 7.38
CA TYR A 213 -26.27 19.62 6.20
C TYR A 213 -27.42 20.56 6.54
N THR A 214 -27.12 21.83 6.78
CA THR A 214 -28.13 22.89 6.77
C THR A 214 -28.44 23.22 5.33
N ALA A 215 -29.55 22.70 4.82
CA ALA A 215 -30.05 23.08 3.51
C ALA A 215 -30.26 24.60 3.48
N GLU A 216 -29.69 25.26 2.49
CA GLU A 216 -30.03 26.67 2.25
C GLU A 216 -31.55 26.76 2.01
N PRO A 217 -32.24 27.74 2.64
CA PRO A 217 -33.66 27.88 2.44
C PRO A 217 -33.96 28.12 0.97
N GLU A 218 -34.73 27.22 0.37
CA GLU A 218 -35.23 27.38 -0.99
C GLU A 218 -36.20 28.59 -1.01
N ILE A 219 -35.76 29.67 -1.65
CA ILE A 219 -36.63 30.83 -1.89
C ILE A 219 -37.55 30.47 -3.02
N VAL A 220 -38.75 29.98 -2.67
CA VAL A 220 -39.82 29.77 -3.64
C VAL A 220 -40.47 31.12 -3.92
N PRO A 221 -40.34 31.64 -5.14
CA PRO A 221 -41.03 32.88 -5.49
C PRO A 221 -42.53 32.65 -5.40
N ASN A 222 -43.20 33.39 -4.52
CA ASN A 222 -44.63 33.34 -4.37
C ASN A 222 -45.28 34.48 -5.14
N ASP A 223 -45.71 34.21 -6.35
CA ASP A 223 -46.40 35.17 -7.23
C ASP A 223 -47.74 35.70 -6.65
N SER A 224 -48.20 35.16 -5.54
CA SER A 224 -49.45 35.60 -4.91
C SER A 224 -49.33 36.87 -4.03
N TRP A 225 -48.13 37.41 -3.87
CA TRP A 225 -47.92 38.65 -3.08
C TRP A 225 -48.14 39.93 -3.86
N TYR A 226 -48.42 39.85 -5.15
CA TYR A 226 -48.77 40.99 -5.99
C TYR A 226 -50.26 41.03 -6.26
N THR A 227 -51.08 41.20 -5.21
CA THR A 227 -52.41 41.72 -5.37
C THR A 227 -52.31 43.22 -5.34
N THR A 228 -52.36 43.81 -6.49
CA THR A 228 -52.63 45.25 -6.63
C THR A 228 -54.06 45.47 -6.21
N ASP A 229 -54.25 46.03 -5.03
CA ASP A 229 -55.52 46.66 -4.67
C ASP A 229 -55.61 47.95 -5.46
N GLU A 230 -56.59 48.05 -6.40
CA GLU A 230 -57.11 49.29 -6.93
C GLU A 230 -58.15 49.89 -5.95
#